data_ab2ea33402fb6d92cda2bf35175cdb35
#
_entry.id   ab2ea33402fb6d92cda2bf35175cdb35
#
_cell.length_a   1.000
_cell.length_b   1.000
_cell.length_c   1.000
_cell.angle_alpha   90.00
_cell.angle_beta   90.00
_cell.angle_gamma   90.00
#
_symmetry.space_group_name_H-M   'P 1'
#
loop_
_entity.id
_entity.type
_entity.pdbx_description
1 polymer ?
#
loop_
_entity_poly.entity_id
_entity_poly.type
_entity_poly.pdbx_seq_one_letter_code
_entity_poly.pdbx_strand_id
1 'polypeptide(L)'
;MEFLQIHPKDNVLVALRDLPAGYSLEFEGKEISLKRAVAAKHKFTIDPFQKDDEVYMYGVLVGKVNEDLQSGELLDVNNLRHAADDFKLGDRKLEWQKPDVSAFLGRTFRGYHRSNGLVGTANYWLVIPLVFCENRNVLTLKSALEEKLGYQVESKDYSDEVDELISRYQSGASVDDLMSVDLSAARENKSKKRLFSNVDGVKFLNHDMGCGGTRMDSDALCGLLAGYITHPNVAGATVLSLGCQHAQASILKAEIAKRDPHFDKPLFVFEQQFEGTEQELMQKAIKSTFTGLVEANKLERQEAGLDKLCIGLECGRVSPS
;
A
#
# COMPACT_ATOMS: atom_id res chain seq x y z
N MET A 1 20.88 20.64 1.34
CA MET A 1 20.75 20.30 2.78
C MET A 1 21.11 18.82 2.92
N GLU A 2 22.03 18.47 3.79
CA GLU A 2 22.60 17.11 3.87
C GLU A 2 22.19 16.39 5.15
N PHE A 3 21.71 17.13 6.12
CA PHE A 3 21.19 16.66 7.40
C PHE A 3 20.03 17.56 7.85
N LEU A 4 19.24 17.10 8.82
CA LEU A 4 18.06 17.80 9.31
C LEU A 4 17.85 17.53 10.81
N GLN A 5 17.62 18.58 11.60
CA GLN A 5 16.94 18.49 12.89
C GLN A 5 15.43 18.59 12.63
N ILE A 6 14.66 17.57 13.00
CA ILE A 6 13.24 17.49 12.65
C ILE A 6 12.39 18.39 13.56
N HIS A 7 12.73 18.44 14.84
CA HIS A 7 12.05 19.26 15.83
C HIS A 7 13.07 20.03 16.69
N PRO A 8 12.81 21.28 17.13
CA PRO A 8 13.76 22.06 17.93
C PRO A 8 14.19 21.42 19.26
N LYS A 9 13.44 20.46 19.79
CA LYS A 9 13.81 19.69 20.99
C LYS A 9 14.72 18.50 20.71
N ASP A 10 14.91 18.15 19.44
CA ASP A 10 15.72 16.99 19.10
C ASP A 10 17.19 17.26 19.44
N ASN A 11 17.85 16.30 20.04
CA ASN A 11 19.27 16.35 20.35
C ASN A 11 20.11 15.44 19.43
N VAL A 12 19.51 15.09 18.28
CA VAL A 12 20.11 14.31 17.21
C VAL A 12 19.80 14.93 15.85
N LEU A 13 20.66 14.67 14.87
CA LEU A 13 20.45 15.03 13.47
C LEU A 13 20.21 13.78 12.62
N VAL A 14 19.42 13.94 11.56
CA VAL A 14 19.15 12.88 10.58
C VAL A 14 19.93 13.16 9.32
N ALA A 15 20.73 12.20 8.85
CA ALA A 15 21.40 12.27 7.55
C ALA A 15 20.38 12.13 6.42
N LEU A 16 20.39 13.05 5.46
CA LEU A 16 19.50 13.02 4.28
C LEU A 16 20.16 12.30 3.07
N ARG A 17 21.46 12.04 3.16
CA ARG A 17 22.26 11.24 2.22
C ARG A 17 23.31 10.46 2.98
N ASP A 18 24.02 9.58 2.32
CA ASP A 18 25.18 8.91 2.92
C ASP A 18 26.28 9.91 3.20
N LEU A 19 26.78 9.93 4.43
CA LEU A 19 27.86 10.79 4.90
C LEU A 19 29.05 9.90 5.30
N PRO A 20 30.28 10.18 4.79
CA PRO A 20 31.44 9.36 5.13
C PRO A 20 31.94 9.60 6.54
N ALA A 21 32.73 8.68 7.09
CA ALA A 21 33.45 8.89 8.31
C ALA A 21 34.41 10.12 8.17
N GLY A 22 34.53 10.93 9.22
CA GLY A 22 35.33 12.18 9.20
C GLY A 22 34.63 13.33 8.47
N TYR A 23 33.41 13.18 7.99
CA TYR A 23 32.64 14.28 7.44
C TYR A 23 32.40 15.34 8.53
N SER A 24 32.81 16.60 8.27
CA SER A 24 32.58 17.71 9.17
C SER A 24 31.45 18.59 8.69
N LEU A 25 30.61 18.98 9.61
CA LEU A 25 29.47 19.86 9.38
C LEU A 25 29.38 20.94 10.48
N GLU A 26 28.73 22.03 10.17
CA GLU A 26 28.44 23.09 11.14
C GLU A 26 26.92 23.07 11.44
N PHE A 27 26.57 23.02 12.73
CA PHE A 27 25.18 23.09 13.19
C PHE A 27 25.10 23.98 14.43
N GLU A 28 24.31 25.05 14.37
CA GLU A 28 24.12 26.05 15.45
C GLU A 28 25.45 26.61 16.00
N GLY A 29 26.44 26.86 15.14
CA GLY A 29 27.73 27.38 15.49
C GLY A 29 28.67 26.33 16.12
N LYS A 30 28.32 25.06 16.12
CA LYS A 30 29.17 23.95 16.56
C LYS A 30 29.68 23.17 15.35
N GLU A 31 30.96 22.88 15.34
CA GLU A 31 31.55 21.95 14.37
C GLU A 31 31.40 20.51 14.87
N ILE A 32 30.74 19.67 14.07
CA ILE A 32 30.49 18.26 14.35
C ILE A 32 31.25 17.43 13.31
N SER A 33 32.10 16.52 13.78
CA SER A 33 32.82 15.58 12.91
C SER A 33 32.36 14.16 13.14
N LEU A 34 31.84 13.50 12.09
CA LEU A 34 31.30 12.15 12.18
C LEU A 34 32.38 11.11 12.48
N LYS A 35 32.20 10.32 13.52
CA LYS A 35 33.15 9.28 13.96
C LYS A 35 33.12 8.05 13.06
N ARG A 36 31.97 7.74 12.48
CA ARG A 36 31.73 6.63 11.55
C ARG A 36 30.94 7.12 10.34
N ALA A 37 30.91 6.37 9.26
CA ALA A 37 30.01 6.64 8.15
C ALA A 37 28.56 6.55 8.64
N VAL A 38 27.71 7.48 8.22
CA VAL A 38 26.30 7.58 8.56
C VAL A 38 25.50 7.46 7.26
N ALA A 39 24.77 6.37 7.09
CA ALA A 39 23.94 6.17 5.93
C ALA A 39 22.72 7.12 5.94
N ALA A 40 22.14 7.39 4.79
CA ALA A 40 20.92 8.17 4.66
C ALA A 40 19.82 7.64 5.60
N LYS A 41 19.07 8.56 6.22
CA LYS A 41 18.00 8.31 7.21
C LYS A 41 18.49 7.84 8.59
N HIS A 42 19.78 7.59 8.78
CA HIS A 42 20.35 7.33 10.11
C HIS A 42 20.58 8.62 10.88
N LYS A 43 20.77 8.48 12.19
CA LYS A 43 20.87 9.58 13.14
C LYS A 43 22.23 9.62 13.75
N PHE A 44 22.69 10.82 14.09
CA PHE A 44 23.95 11.03 14.80
C PHE A 44 23.79 12.14 15.84
N THR A 45 24.63 12.10 16.85
CA THR A 45 24.56 12.98 18.02
C THR A 45 25.00 14.40 17.68
N ILE A 46 24.32 15.42 18.23
CA ILE A 46 24.73 16.81 18.16
C ILE A 46 25.82 17.07 19.22
N ASP A 47 25.50 16.75 20.45
CA ASP A 47 26.37 16.90 21.62
C ASP A 47 26.80 15.52 22.17
N PRO A 48 27.82 15.44 23.03
CA PRO A 48 28.14 14.21 23.73
C PRO A 48 26.99 13.78 24.64
N PHE A 49 26.79 12.46 24.77
CA PHE A 49 25.86 11.83 25.71
C PHE A 49 26.64 11.03 26.76
N GLN A 50 26.15 11.04 27.97
CA GLN A 50 26.54 10.08 28.99
C GLN A 50 25.59 8.88 28.99
N LYS A 51 26.05 7.73 29.46
CA LYS A 51 25.20 6.55 29.61
C LYS A 51 23.92 6.92 30.37
N ASP A 52 22.78 6.42 29.88
CA ASP A 52 21.42 6.66 30.35
C ASP A 52 20.83 8.04 30.02
N ASP A 53 21.56 8.91 29.29
CA ASP A 53 21.00 10.15 28.78
C ASP A 53 19.85 9.89 27.80
N GLU A 54 18.90 10.81 27.79
CA GLU A 54 17.69 10.74 27.00
C GLU A 54 17.90 11.27 25.57
N VAL A 55 17.43 10.49 24.61
CA VAL A 55 17.44 10.85 23.19
C VAL A 55 16.06 11.30 22.77
N TYR A 56 16.00 12.55 22.28
CA TYR A 56 14.78 13.17 21.77
C TYR A 56 14.82 13.23 20.25
N MET A 57 13.71 12.80 19.63
CA MET A 57 13.48 12.87 18.19
C MET A 57 12.01 13.12 17.91
N TYR A 58 11.69 13.95 16.94
CA TYR A 58 10.32 14.44 16.69
C TYR A 58 9.71 15.18 17.89
N GLY A 59 10.57 15.74 18.77
CA GLY A 59 10.14 16.42 19.99
C GLY A 59 9.71 15.52 21.14
N VAL A 60 9.88 14.20 21.02
CA VAL A 60 9.51 13.20 22.02
C VAL A 60 10.69 12.32 22.43
N LEU A 61 10.64 11.77 23.64
CA LEU A 61 11.62 10.79 24.10
C LEU A 61 11.50 9.49 23.28
N VAL A 62 12.59 9.08 22.61
CA VAL A 62 12.64 7.86 21.79
C VAL A 62 13.53 6.78 22.37
N GLY A 63 14.45 7.14 23.26
CA GLY A 63 15.37 6.17 23.86
C GLY A 63 16.32 6.77 24.87
N LYS A 64 17.15 5.90 25.47
CA LYS A 64 18.29 6.25 26.33
C LYS A 64 19.54 5.57 25.79
N VAL A 65 20.67 6.27 25.80
CA VAL A 65 21.92 5.68 25.35
C VAL A 65 22.44 4.62 26.34
N ASN A 66 23.07 3.57 25.81
CA ASN A 66 23.59 2.45 26.61
C ASN A 66 25.02 2.68 27.11
N GLU A 67 25.72 3.65 26.52
CA GLU A 67 27.13 3.97 26.76
C GLU A 67 27.39 5.45 26.52
N ASP A 68 28.57 5.94 26.92
CA ASP A 68 28.96 7.30 26.65
C ASP A 68 29.23 7.48 25.14
N LEU A 69 28.63 8.47 24.53
CA LEU A 69 28.79 8.80 23.11
C LEU A 69 29.39 10.19 22.94
N GLN A 70 30.19 10.36 21.90
CA GLN A 70 30.74 11.66 21.54
C GLN A 70 29.84 12.41 20.55
N SER A 71 30.07 13.71 20.37
CA SER A 71 29.46 14.46 19.27
C SER A 71 29.85 13.85 17.92
N GLY A 72 28.88 13.72 17.00
CA GLY A 72 29.05 13.09 15.69
C GLY A 72 29.05 11.54 15.71
N GLU A 73 28.63 10.92 16.81
CA GLU A 73 28.51 9.47 16.90
C GLU A 73 27.20 8.98 16.26
N LEU A 74 27.28 7.89 15.50
CA LEU A 74 26.10 7.24 14.92
C LEU A 74 25.26 6.62 16.02
N LEU A 75 23.95 6.88 16.02
CA LEU A 75 22.96 6.23 16.87
C LEU A 75 22.33 5.04 16.14
N ASP A 76 22.43 3.87 16.75
CA ASP A 76 21.88 2.62 16.26
C ASP A 76 21.32 1.74 17.40
N VAL A 77 20.84 0.55 17.05
CA VAL A 77 20.23 -0.40 18.02
C VAL A 77 21.23 -0.95 19.04
N ASN A 78 22.54 -0.78 18.85
CA ASN A 78 23.56 -1.28 19.77
C ASN A 78 23.84 -0.30 20.90
N ASN A 79 23.74 1.01 20.63
CA ASN A 79 24.03 2.07 21.58
C ASN A 79 22.80 2.85 22.10
N LEU A 80 21.60 2.52 21.60
CA LEU A 80 20.34 3.13 22.01
C LEU A 80 19.33 2.04 22.44
N ARG A 81 18.78 2.13 23.65
CA ARG A 81 17.62 1.34 24.07
C ARG A 81 16.36 2.18 24.00
N HIS A 82 15.24 1.55 23.64
CA HIS A 82 13.96 2.24 23.57
C HIS A 82 13.53 2.77 24.94
N ALA A 83 13.09 4.00 24.99
CA ALA A 83 12.39 4.62 26.10
C ALA A 83 11.32 5.57 25.55
N ALA A 84 10.23 5.70 26.27
CA ALA A 84 9.17 6.65 25.96
C ALA A 84 8.70 7.32 27.25
N ASP A 85 8.19 8.54 27.14
CA ASP A 85 7.52 9.18 28.26
C ASP A 85 6.29 8.39 28.68
N ASP A 86 5.99 8.38 29.96
CA ASP A 86 4.76 7.83 30.51
C ASP A 86 3.56 8.52 29.88
N PHE A 87 2.59 7.73 29.42
CA PHE A 87 1.35 8.30 28.91
C PHE A 87 0.59 8.98 30.06
N LYS A 88 0.44 10.30 29.96
CA LYS A 88 -0.37 11.10 30.88
C LYS A 88 -1.60 11.63 30.16
N LEU A 89 -2.78 11.29 30.68
CA LEU A 89 -4.02 11.97 30.27
C LEU A 89 -3.93 13.41 30.77
N GLY A 90 -3.57 14.32 29.91
CA GLY A 90 -3.63 15.75 30.17
C GLY A 90 -4.94 16.35 29.69
N ASP A 91 -5.27 17.54 30.17
CA ASP A 91 -6.40 18.30 29.66
C ASP A 91 -6.21 18.57 28.16
N ARG A 92 -7.16 18.19 27.36
CA ARG A 92 -7.16 18.42 25.92
C ARG A 92 -7.35 19.91 25.67
N LYS A 93 -6.26 20.64 25.43
CA LYS A 93 -6.33 22.00 24.89
C LYS A 93 -6.57 21.90 23.38
N LEU A 94 -7.80 22.12 22.96
CA LEU A 94 -8.17 22.17 21.54
C LEU A 94 -8.10 23.63 21.07
N GLU A 95 -6.91 24.17 21.01
CA GLU A 95 -6.64 25.47 20.38
C GLU A 95 -6.30 25.26 18.89
N TRP A 96 -7.26 24.73 18.13
CA TRP A 96 -7.09 24.59 16.70
C TRP A 96 -7.40 25.92 16.00
N GLN A 97 -6.41 26.48 15.33
CA GLN A 97 -6.58 27.61 14.43
C GLN A 97 -6.75 27.07 13.00
N LYS A 98 -7.85 27.46 12.37
CA LYS A 98 -8.11 27.08 10.98
C LYS A 98 -6.99 27.64 10.09
N PRO A 99 -6.25 26.81 9.35
CA PRO A 99 -5.22 27.30 8.43
C PRO A 99 -5.85 28.13 7.32
N ASP A 100 -5.12 29.14 6.83
CA ASP A 100 -5.53 29.88 5.65
C ASP A 100 -5.38 29.00 4.40
N VAL A 101 -6.53 28.66 3.82
CA VAL A 101 -6.62 27.85 2.60
C VAL A 101 -7.03 28.68 1.37
N SER A 102 -7.00 30.01 1.48
CA SER A 102 -7.46 30.92 0.41
C SER A 102 -6.79 30.66 -0.93
N ALA A 103 -5.51 30.28 -0.95
CA ALA A 103 -4.75 29.94 -2.15
C ALA A 103 -5.25 28.67 -2.89
N PHE A 104 -6.08 27.86 -2.23
CA PHE A 104 -6.63 26.60 -2.76
C PHE A 104 -8.12 26.68 -3.09
N LEU A 105 -8.79 27.79 -2.72
CA LEU A 105 -10.20 28.00 -3.03
C LEU A 105 -10.39 28.05 -4.55
N GLY A 106 -11.39 27.31 -5.03
CA GLY A 106 -11.71 27.22 -6.45
C GLY A 106 -10.82 26.27 -7.26
N ARG A 107 -9.80 25.65 -6.67
CA ARG A 107 -9.05 24.57 -7.33
C ARG A 107 -9.88 23.30 -7.38
N THR A 108 -9.78 22.58 -8.49
CA THR A 108 -10.50 21.34 -8.75
C THR A 108 -9.52 20.21 -9.09
N PHE A 109 -10.00 18.98 -8.99
CA PHE A 109 -9.37 17.79 -9.53
C PHE A 109 -10.39 17.01 -10.37
N ARG A 110 -9.92 16.16 -11.27
CA ARG A 110 -10.80 15.30 -12.06
C ARG A 110 -10.98 13.95 -11.37
N GLY A 111 -12.21 13.65 -10.92
CA GLY A 111 -12.54 12.43 -10.20
C GLY A 111 -13.86 11.80 -10.65
N TYR A 112 -14.11 10.60 -10.13
CA TYR A 112 -15.33 9.83 -10.38
C TYR A 112 -16.36 10.15 -9.29
N HIS A 113 -17.45 10.82 -9.65
CA HIS A 113 -18.53 11.12 -8.74
C HIS A 113 -19.33 9.86 -8.42
N ARG A 114 -19.66 9.66 -7.16
CA ARG A 114 -20.47 8.55 -6.66
C ARG A 114 -21.83 9.07 -6.19
N SER A 115 -22.86 8.22 -6.21
CA SER A 115 -24.22 8.58 -5.81
C SER A 115 -24.33 9.10 -4.37
N ASN A 116 -23.45 8.63 -3.48
CA ASN A 116 -23.38 9.09 -2.09
C ASN A 116 -22.63 10.43 -1.91
N GLY A 117 -22.30 11.14 -2.99
CA GLY A 117 -21.63 12.45 -2.96
C GLY A 117 -20.13 12.42 -2.74
N LEU A 118 -19.52 11.22 -2.59
CA LEU A 118 -18.07 11.05 -2.54
C LEU A 118 -17.48 11.10 -3.96
N VAL A 119 -16.19 11.42 -4.05
CA VAL A 119 -15.47 11.49 -5.32
C VAL A 119 -14.21 10.65 -5.24
N GLY A 120 -14.10 9.67 -6.15
CA GLY A 120 -12.92 8.83 -6.26
C GLY A 120 -11.87 9.46 -7.19
N THR A 121 -10.61 9.31 -6.84
CA THR A 121 -9.46 9.64 -7.71
C THR A 121 -9.12 8.52 -8.69
N ALA A 122 -9.72 7.34 -8.49
CA ALA A 122 -9.57 6.16 -9.33
C ALA A 122 -10.90 5.41 -9.49
N ASN A 123 -10.94 4.44 -10.41
CA ASN A 123 -12.11 3.65 -10.75
C ASN A 123 -11.70 2.17 -10.86
N TYR A 124 -11.53 1.50 -9.71
CA TYR A 124 -11.10 0.10 -9.63
C TYR A 124 -12.29 -0.85 -9.56
N TRP A 125 -12.10 -2.05 -10.10
CA TRP A 125 -12.96 -3.21 -9.83
C TRP A 125 -12.26 -4.13 -8.85
N LEU A 126 -13.00 -4.67 -7.86
CA LEU A 126 -12.45 -5.60 -6.89
C LEU A 126 -12.89 -7.03 -7.20
N VAL A 127 -12.00 -8.01 -7.03
CA VAL A 127 -12.31 -9.44 -6.99
C VAL A 127 -11.79 -9.96 -5.66
N ILE A 128 -12.70 -10.47 -4.82
CA ILE A 128 -12.44 -10.70 -3.41
C ILE A 128 -12.90 -12.11 -3.03
N PRO A 129 -12.07 -12.95 -2.38
CA PRO A 129 -12.53 -14.13 -1.69
C PRO A 129 -13.13 -13.74 -0.34
N LEU A 130 -14.23 -14.32 0.07
CA LEU A 130 -14.80 -14.14 1.41
C LEU A 130 -14.16 -15.13 2.41
N VAL A 131 -13.46 -16.11 1.89
CA VAL A 131 -12.70 -17.10 2.63
C VAL A 131 -11.47 -17.52 1.85
N PHE A 132 -10.38 -17.83 2.54
CA PHE A 132 -9.09 -18.19 1.91
C PHE A 132 -9.18 -19.41 0.96
N CYS A 133 -10.17 -20.31 1.16
CA CYS A 133 -10.41 -21.44 0.26
C CYS A 133 -10.68 -20.98 -1.19
N GLU A 134 -11.25 -19.80 -1.37
CA GLU A 134 -11.53 -19.22 -2.68
C GLU A 134 -10.33 -18.47 -3.32
N ASN A 135 -9.19 -18.39 -2.63
CA ASN A 135 -8.01 -17.74 -3.18
C ASN A 135 -7.58 -18.32 -4.52
N ARG A 136 -7.65 -19.65 -4.68
CA ARG A 136 -7.32 -20.33 -5.94
C ARG A 136 -8.22 -19.83 -7.08
N ASN A 137 -9.51 -19.72 -6.85
CA ASN A 137 -10.47 -19.24 -7.84
C ASN A 137 -10.26 -17.77 -8.17
N VAL A 138 -9.95 -16.95 -7.18
CA VAL A 138 -9.55 -15.53 -7.38
C VAL A 138 -8.29 -15.42 -8.23
N LEU A 139 -7.27 -16.24 -7.97
CA LEU A 139 -6.03 -16.25 -8.77
C LEU A 139 -6.27 -16.74 -10.20
N THR A 140 -7.18 -17.72 -10.39
CA THR A 140 -7.60 -18.17 -11.72
C THR A 140 -8.31 -17.05 -12.49
N LEU A 141 -9.21 -16.30 -11.84
CA LEU A 141 -9.84 -15.10 -12.42
C LEU A 141 -8.79 -14.04 -12.77
N LYS A 142 -7.81 -13.83 -11.89
CA LYS A 142 -6.70 -12.90 -12.12
C LYS A 142 -5.96 -13.26 -13.40
N SER A 143 -5.50 -14.49 -13.53
CA SER A 143 -4.77 -14.96 -14.72
C SER A 143 -5.62 -14.82 -16.01
N ALA A 144 -6.94 -15.08 -15.93
CA ALA A 144 -7.82 -14.97 -17.07
C ALA A 144 -8.11 -13.53 -17.52
N LEU A 145 -8.20 -12.59 -16.56
CA LEU A 145 -8.68 -11.24 -16.83
C LEU A 145 -7.52 -10.23 -16.97
N GLU A 146 -6.49 -10.31 -16.13
CA GLU A 146 -5.48 -9.26 -16.01
C GLU A 146 -4.70 -9.08 -17.31
N GLU A 147 -4.20 -10.17 -17.89
CA GLU A 147 -3.47 -10.14 -19.16
C GLU A 147 -4.37 -9.76 -20.35
N LYS A 148 -5.53 -10.41 -20.45
CA LYS A 148 -6.41 -10.24 -21.61
C LYS A 148 -7.05 -8.86 -21.69
N LEU A 149 -7.26 -8.21 -20.55
CA LEU A 149 -7.83 -6.87 -20.47
C LEU A 149 -6.76 -5.75 -20.46
N GLY A 150 -5.47 -6.11 -20.45
CA GLY A 150 -4.36 -5.16 -20.46
C GLY A 150 -4.13 -4.46 -19.11
N TYR A 151 -4.46 -5.12 -18.00
CA TYR A 151 -4.21 -4.63 -16.65
C TYR A 151 -3.00 -5.26 -15.97
N GLN A 152 -2.30 -6.15 -16.66
CA GLN A 152 -1.08 -6.74 -16.14
C GLN A 152 -0.10 -5.60 -15.83
N VAL A 153 0.25 -5.46 -14.55
CA VAL A 153 1.39 -4.63 -14.16
C VAL A 153 2.63 -5.36 -14.66
N GLU A 154 3.53 -4.66 -15.30
CA GLU A 154 4.84 -5.21 -15.65
C GLU A 154 5.49 -5.76 -14.37
N SER A 155 5.18 -7.01 -14.05
CA SER A 155 6.04 -7.78 -13.16
C SER A 155 7.34 -7.98 -13.93
N LYS A 156 8.45 -8.07 -13.22
CA LYS A 156 9.69 -8.61 -13.80
C LYS A 156 9.41 -10.08 -14.12
N ASP A 157 8.67 -10.28 -15.19
CA ASP A 157 8.37 -11.57 -15.76
C ASP A 157 9.58 -11.91 -16.64
N TYR A 158 10.24 -12.97 -16.30
CA TYR A 158 11.41 -13.46 -17.04
C TYR A 158 10.99 -14.43 -18.16
N SER A 159 9.74 -14.38 -18.63
CA SER A 159 9.23 -15.25 -19.69
C SER A 159 9.92 -14.98 -21.03
N ASP A 160 10.18 -13.72 -21.37
CA ASP A 160 10.88 -13.36 -22.60
C ASP A 160 12.32 -13.91 -22.60
N GLU A 161 13.01 -13.90 -21.45
CA GLU A 161 14.32 -14.49 -21.28
C GLU A 161 14.28 -16.04 -21.44
N VAL A 162 13.23 -16.67 -20.91
CA VAL A 162 13.02 -18.11 -21.08
C VAL A 162 12.67 -18.45 -22.53
N ASP A 163 11.82 -17.65 -23.19
CA ASP A 163 11.48 -17.83 -24.59
C ASP A 163 12.69 -17.70 -25.50
N GLU A 164 13.61 -16.79 -25.23
CA GLU A 164 14.89 -16.67 -25.94
C GLU A 164 15.74 -17.95 -25.78
N LEU A 165 15.85 -18.47 -24.55
CA LEU A 165 16.58 -19.74 -24.32
C LEU A 165 15.92 -20.92 -25.04
N ILE A 166 14.57 -20.99 -25.03
CA ILE A 166 13.82 -22.03 -25.76
C ILE A 166 14.11 -21.93 -27.25
N SER A 167 14.04 -20.74 -27.82
CA SER A 167 14.30 -20.50 -29.25
C SER A 167 15.68 -20.95 -29.65
N ARG A 168 16.72 -20.61 -28.89
CA ARG A 168 18.11 -21.04 -29.14
C ARG A 168 18.28 -22.51 -29.00
N TYR A 169 17.72 -23.14 -27.97
CA TYR A 169 17.74 -24.58 -27.80
C TYR A 169 17.13 -25.32 -29.00
N GLN A 170 15.97 -24.87 -29.47
CA GLN A 170 15.28 -25.41 -30.63
C GLN A 170 16.10 -25.23 -31.93
N SER A 171 16.92 -24.18 -31.97
CA SER A 171 17.85 -23.94 -33.11
C SER A 171 19.16 -24.76 -33.03
N GLY A 172 19.31 -25.58 -31.98
CA GLY A 172 20.46 -26.50 -31.84
C GLY A 172 21.67 -25.86 -31.12
N ALA A 173 21.46 -24.78 -30.33
CA ALA A 173 22.54 -24.20 -29.52
C ALA A 173 23.07 -25.21 -28.49
N SER A 174 24.39 -25.19 -28.29
CA SER A 174 25.04 -25.98 -27.23
C SER A 174 24.75 -25.41 -25.84
N VAL A 175 25.04 -26.20 -24.80
CA VAL A 175 24.90 -25.72 -23.40
C VAL A 175 25.81 -24.52 -23.15
N ASP A 176 27.00 -24.49 -23.70
CA ASP A 176 27.95 -23.38 -23.55
C ASP A 176 27.40 -22.11 -24.25
N ASP A 177 26.78 -22.25 -25.42
CA ASP A 177 26.11 -21.13 -26.11
C ASP A 177 24.95 -20.58 -25.29
N LEU A 178 24.11 -21.45 -24.68
CA LEU A 178 22.99 -21.02 -23.82
C LEU A 178 23.48 -20.31 -22.56
N MET A 179 24.58 -20.77 -21.96
CA MET A 179 25.15 -20.11 -20.76
C MET A 179 25.80 -18.75 -21.05
N SER A 180 26.22 -18.52 -22.30
CA SER A 180 26.88 -17.29 -22.74
C SER A 180 25.91 -16.21 -23.25
N VAL A 181 24.61 -16.53 -23.32
CA VAL A 181 23.58 -15.59 -23.82
C VAL A 181 23.43 -14.36 -22.92
N ASP A 182 23.50 -13.18 -23.50
CA ASP A 182 23.06 -11.95 -22.85
C ASP A 182 21.54 -11.82 -22.97
N LEU A 183 20.84 -12.05 -21.86
CA LEU A 183 19.37 -11.96 -21.76
C LEU A 183 18.88 -10.53 -21.52
N SER A 184 19.77 -9.55 -21.38
CA SER A 184 19.38 -8.16 -21.10
C SER A 184 18.64 -7.51 -22.27
N ALA A 185 18.85 -7.99 -23.49
CA ALA A 185 18.26 -7.48 -24.72
C ALA A 185 16.84 -8.02 -25.02
N ALA A 186 16.41 -9.08 -24.32
CA ALA A 186 15.12 -9.74 -24.58
C ALA A 186 13.88 -8.92 -24.14
N ARG A 187 14.07 -7.80 -23.45
CA ARG A 187 12.98 -7.00 -22.89
C ARG A 187 12.39 -6.02 -23.91
N GLU A 188 11.42 -6.45 -24.67
CA GLU A 188 10.49 -5.54 -25.35
C GLU A 188 9.39 -5.13 -24.38
N ASN A 189 9.29 -3.84 -24.10
CA ASN A 189 8.22 -3.23 -23.30
C ASN A 189 6.88 -3.31 -24.09
N LYS A 190 6.18 -4.45 -23.99
CA LYS A 190 4.87 -4.66 -24.63
C LYS A 190 3.74 -4.23 -23.67
N SER A 191 3.64 -2.94 -23.38
CA SER A 191 2.48 -2.42 -22.66
C SER A 191 1.22 -2.66 -23.50
N LYS A 192 0.41 -3.64 -23.10
CA LYS A 192 -0.88 -3.91 -23.75
C LYS A 192 -1.85 -2.76 -23.46
N LYS A 193 -2.51 -2.24 -24.49
CA LYS A 193 -3.53 -1.20 -24.33
C LYS A 193 -4.71 -1.74 -23.51
N ARG A 194 -5.10 -1.03 -22.46
CA ARG A 194 -6.27 -1.39 -21.64
C ARG A 194 -7.54 -1.40 -22.48
N LEU A 195 -8.34 -2.46 -22.33
CA LEU A 195 -9.64 -2.57 -23.01
C LEU A 195 -10.63 -1.52 -22.48
N PHE A 196 -10.68 -1.30 -21.18
CA PHE A 196 -11.56 -0.35 -20.50
C PHE A 196 -10.77 0.87 -20.05
N SER A 197 -10.79 1.94 -20.82
CA SER A 197 -9.96 3.14 -20.60
C SER A 197 -10.31 3.91 -19.33
N ASN A 198 -11.58 3.85 -18.89
CA ASN A 198 -12.08 4.55 -17.71
C ASN A 198 -12.05 3.66 -16.45
N VAL A 199 -11.54 2.43 -16.55
CA VAL A 199 -11.27 1.56 -15.39
C VAL A 199 -9.77 1.56 -15.11
N ASP A 200 -9.39 2.00 -13.92
CA ASP A 200 -7.97 2.14 -13.56
C ASP A 200 -7.28 0.81 -13.24
N GLY A 201 -8.05 -0.25 -13.02
CA GLY A 201 -7.55 -1.61 -12.84
C GLY A 201 -8.54 -2.55 -12.19
N VAL A 202 -8.24 -3.84 -12.26
CA VAL A 202 -8.90 -4.88 -11.49
C VAL A 202 -7.97 -5.29 -10.34
N LYS A 203 -8.46 -5.26 -9.10
CA LYS A 203 -7.67 -5.59 -7.90
C LYS A 203 -8.16 -6.91 -7.30
N PHE A 204 -7.25 -7.82 -7.11
CA PHE A 204 -7.50 -9.16 -6.57
C PHE A 204 -6.97 -9.20 -5.13
N LEU A 205 -7.90 -9.28 -4.14
CA LEU A 205 -7.56 -9.14 -2.72
C LEU A 205 -7.56 -10.52 -2.04
N ASN A 206 -6.44 -11.25 -2.15
CA ASN A 206 -6.28 -12.52 -1.45
C ASN A 206 -5.97 -12.32 0.04
N HIS A 207 -6.40 -13.26 0.89
CA HIS A 207 -6.12 -13.25 2.32
C HIS A 207 -6.21 -14.68 2.91
N ASP A 208 -5.73 -14.87 4.14
CA ASP A 208 -5.68 -16.16 4.81
C ASP A 208 -6.74 -16.30 5.93
N MET A 209 -7.86 -15.61 5.80
CA MET A 209 -8.92 -15.51 6.81
C MET A 209 -10.27 -16.03 6.29
N GLY A 210 -11.32 -15.84 7.10
CA GLY A 210 -12.70 -16.12 6.74
C GLY A 210 -13.25 -17.43 7.32
N CYS A 211 -12.36 -18.34 7.71
CA CYS A 211 -12.71 -19.61 8.38
C CYS A 211 -11.59 -19.97 9.37
N GLY A 212 -11.91 -20.71 10.43
CA GLY A 212 -10.91 -21.23 11.38
C GLY A 212 -10.41 -20.28 12.46
N GLY A 213 -10.82 -19.03 12.45
CA GLY A 213 -10.55 -18.06 13.51
C GLY A 213 -11.73 -17.89 14.47
N THR A 214 -11.68 -16.81 15.27
CA THR A 214 -12.81 -16.41 16.09
C THR A 214 -13.91 -15.76 15.22
N ARG A 215 -15.13 -15.67 15.77
CA ARG A 215 -16.20 -14.93 15.10
C ARG A 215 -15.84 -13.45 14.94
N MET A 216 -15.12 -12.87 15.91
CA MET A 216 -14.62 -11.49 15.82
C MET A 216 -13.66 -11.27 14.66
N ASP A 217 -12.80 -12.24 14.33
CA ASP A 217 -11.89 -12.16 13.19
C ASP A 217 -12.68 -12.11 11.87
N SER A 218 -13.74 -12.92 11.77
CA SER A 218 -14.60 -12.94 10.59
C SER A 218 -15.43 -11.67 10.44
N ASP A 219 -15.93 -11.12 11.54
CA ASP A 219 -16.64 -9.83 11.54
C ASP A 219 -15.68 -8.68 11.16
N ALA A 220 -14.45 -8.69 11.69
CA ALA A 220 -13.42 -7.73 11.35
C ALA A 220 -13.04 -7.79 9.87
N LEU A 221 -12.89 -9.01 9.31
CA LEU A 221 -12.65 -9.23 7.89
C LEU A 221 -13.79 -8.65 7.03
N CYS A 222 -15.04 -9.01 7.35
CA CYS A 222 -16.20 -8.47 6.63
C CYS A 222 -16.26 -6.95 6.70
N GLY A 223 -15.93 -6.38 7.87
CA GLY A 223 -15.82 -4.95 8.06
C GLY A 223 -14.73 -4.30 7.18
N LEU A 224 -13.57 -4.92 7.09
CA LEU A 224 -12.46 -4.45 6.24
C LEU A 224 -12.86 -4.51 4.75
N LEU A 225 -13.37 -5.65 4.29
CA LEU A 225 -13.81 -5.84 2.90
C LEU A 225 -14.94 -4.88 2.52
N ALA A 226 -15.90 -4.64 3.41
CA ALA A 226 -16.94 -3.63 3.22
C ALA A 226 -16.34 -2.22 3.06
N GLY A 227 -15.31 -1.89 3.84
CA GLY A 227 -14.57 -0.63 3.70
C GLY A 227 -13.94 -0.47 2.30
N TYR A 228 -13.32 -1.52 1.76
CA TYR A 228 -12.82 -1.50 0.39
C TYR A 228 -13.95 -1.35 -0.65
N ILE A 229 -15.03 -2.13 -0.53
CA ILE A 229 -16.14 -2.12 -1.49
C ILE A 229 -16.84 -0.75 -1.52
N THR A 230 -17.03 -0.12 -0.38
CA THR A 230 -17.68 1.21 -0.28
C THR A 230 -16.75 2.36 -0.65
N HIS A 231 -15.43 2.13 -0.73
CA HIS A 231 -14.45 3.17 -1.02
C HIS A 231 -14.77 3.92 -2.34
N PRO A 232 -14.65 5.25 -2.41
CA PRO A 232 -15.00 6.03 -3.61
C PRO A 232 -14.17 5.68 -4.85
N ASN A 233 -12.95 5.13 -4.69
CA ASN A 233 -12.12 4.67 -5.80
C ASN A 233 -12.56 3.31 -6.38
N VAL A 234 -13.59 2.68 -5.83
CA VAL A 234 -14.10 1.38 -6.28
C VAL A 234 -15.41 1.57 -7.02
N ALA A 235 -15.48 1.04 -8.24
CA ALA A 235 -16.66 1.07 -9.10
C ALA A 235 -17.63 -0.08 -8.82
N GLY A 236 -17.12 -1.23 -8.38
CA GLY A 236 -17.90 -2.42 -8.08
C GLY A 236 -17.01 -3.57 -7.64
N ALA A 237 -17.64 -4.69 -7.26
CA ALA A 237 -16.90 -5.85 -6.77
C ALA A 237 -17.55 -7.17 -7.16
N THR A 238 -16.70 -8.18 -7.34
CA THR A 238 -17.04 -9.59 -7.45
C THR A 238 -16.52 -10.31 -6.21
N VAL A 239 -17.38 -10.98 -5.48
CA VAL A 239 -17.06 -11.69 -4.24
C VAL A 239 -17.30 -13.18 -4.45
N LEU A 240 -16.29 -13.99 -4.15
CA LEU A 240 -16.38 -15.45 -4.15
C LEU A 240 -16.49 -15.96 -2.71
N SER A 241 -17.46 -16.82 -2.48
CA SER A 241 -17.80 -17.40 -1.18
C SER A 241 -17.95 -18.92 -1.32
N LEU A 242 -17.48 -19.67 -0.34
CA LEU A 242 -17.69 -21.12 -0.30
C LEU A 242 -19.08 -21.50 0.22
N GLY A 243 -19.58 -20.77 1.21
CA GLY A 243 -20.89 -21.00 1.87
C GLY A 243 -20.80 -21.53 3.30
N CYS A 244 -19.78 -22.32 3.64
CA CYS A 244 -19.61 -22.94 4.97
C CYS A 244 -18.68 -22.16 5.91
N GLN A 245 -18.11 -21.04 5.46
CA GLN A 245 -17.17 -20.22 6.24
C GLN A 245 -17.89 -19.38 7.32
N HIS A 246 -17.09 -18.84 8.29
CA HIS A 246 -17.62 -17.93 9.31
C HIS A 246 -17.91 -16.53 8.74
N ALA A 247 -17.10 -16.04 7.81
CA ALA A 247 -17.33 -14.76 7.13
C ALA A 247 -18.44 -14.91 6.09
N GLN A 248 -19.69 -14.73 6.50
CA GLN A 248 -20.86 -14.93 5.68
C GLN A 248 -21.15 -13.73 4.75
N ALA A 249 -21.70 -14.01 3.58
CA ALA A 249 -22.14 -12.97 2.64
C ALA A 249 -23.17 -12.00 3.25
N SER A 250 -24.01 -12.50 4.15
CA SER A 250 -24.98 -11.68 4.90
C SER A 250 -24.31 -10.67 5.83
N ILE A 251 -23.21 -11.06 6.51
CA ILE A 251 -22.42 -10.18 7.38
C ILE A 251 -21.74 -9.10 6.54
N LEU A 252 -21.12 -9.47 5.41
CA LEU A 252 -20.52 -8.53 4.49
C LEU A 252 -21.54 -7.48 4.01
N LYS A 253 -22.73 -7.92 3.56
CA LYS A 253 -23.81 -7.04 3.11
C LYS A 253 -24.30 -6.11 4.23
N ALA A 254 -24.41 -6.60 5.45
CA ALA A 254 -24.76 -5.77 6.62
C ALA A 254 -23.70 -4.71 6.92
N GLU A 255 -22.42 -5.07 6.83
CA GLU A 255 -21.31 -4.13 7.02
C GLU A 255 -21.22 -3.09 5.90
N ILE A 256 -21.57 -3.43 4.66
CA ILE A 256 -21.70 -2.48 3.55
C ILE A 256 -22.83 -1.50 3.83
N ALA A 257 -24.03 -1.99 4.16
CA ALA A 257 -25.21 -1.16 4.44
C ALA A 257 -24.99 -0.22 5.65
N LYS A 258 -24.21 -0.64 6.64
CA LYS A 258 -23.84 0.17 7.80
C LYS A 258 -22.94 1.34 7.42
N ARG A 259 -22.06 1.18 6.43
CA ARG A 259 -21.11 2.21 5.95
C ARG A 259 -21.74 3.12 4.91
N ASP A 260 -22.54 2.55 4.04
CA ASP A 260 -23.23 3.25 2.97
C ASP A 260 -24.67 2.72 2.85
N PRO A 261 -25.65 3.34 3.57
CA PRO A 261 -27.04 2.94 3.53
C PRO A 261 -27.68 3.03 2.14
N HIS A 262 -27.10 3.80 1.24
CA HIS A 262 -27.55 4.02 -0.14
C HIS A 262 -26.61 3.37 -1.17
N PHE A 263 -25.89 2.32 -0.77
CA PHE A 263 -24.95 1.62 -1.63
C PHE A 263 -25.63 1.11 -2.92
N ASP A 264 -25.17 1.60 -4.06
CA ASP A 264 -25.74 1.31 -5.37
C ASP A 264 -24.72 0.77 -6.39
N LYS A 265 -23.46 0.59 -5.97
CA LYS A 265 -22.44 0.04 -6.86
C LYS A 265 -22.72 -1.43 -7.15
N PRO A 266 -22.39 -1.93 -8.38
CA PRO A 266 -22.50 -3.34 -8.70
C PRO A 266 -21.72 -4.21 -7.70
N LEU A 267 -22.42 -5.17 -7.09
CA LEU A 267 -21.85 -6.15 -6.16
C LEU A 267 -22.36 -7.53 -6.55
N PHE A 268 -21.48 -8.35 -7.11
CA PHE A 268 -21.77 -9.74 -7.48
C PHE A 268 -21.20 -10.66 -6.41
N VAL A 269 -22.06 -11.46 -5.79
CA VAL A 269 -21.66 -12.43 -4.76
C VAL A 269 -22.04 -13.81 -5.26
N PHE A 270 -21.03 -14.67 -5.40
CA PHE A 270 -21.20 -16.07 -5.83
C PHE A 270 -20.82 -16.98 -4.68
N GLU A 271 -21.74 -17.85 -4.30
CA GLU A 271 -21.54 -18.79 -3.22
C GLU A 271 -21.55 -20.22 -3.78
N GLN A 272 -20.40 -20.91 -3.68
CA GLN A 272 -20.17 -22.17 -4.37
C GLN A 272 -21.23 -23.23 -4.06
N GLN A 273 -21.74 -23.26 -2.82
CA GLN A 273 -22.79 -24.21 -2.44
C GLN A 273 -24.08 -24.04 -3.23
N PHE A 274 -24.34 -22.87 -3.82
CA PHE A 274 -25.58 -22.58 -4.56
C PHE A 274 -25.36 -22.42 -6.07
N GLU A 275 -24.13 -22.29 -6.52
CA GLU A 275 -23.82 -21.96 -7.93
C GLU A 275 -23.59 -23.21 -8.81
N GLY A 276 -23.63 -24.40 -8.22
CA GLY A 276 -23.39 -25.67 -8.92
C GLY A 276 -21.91 -26.08 -8.87
N THR A 277 -21.36 -26.50 -10.01
CA THR A 277 -19.95 -26.88 -10.10
C THR A 277 -19.03 -25.65 -10.03
N GLU A 278 -17.76 -25.88 -9.66
CA GLU A 278 -16.74 -24.83 -9.70
C GLU A 278 -16.65 -24.15 -11.08
N GLN A 279 -16.76 -24.95 -12.16
CA GLN A 279 -16.72 -24.42 -13.51
C GLN A 279 -17.90 -23.49 -13.81
N GLU A 280 -19.12 -23.83 -13.35
CA GLU A 280 -20.29 -22.98 -13.52
C GLU A 280 -20.17 -21.68 -12.72
N LEU A 281 -19.70 -21.76 -11.46
CA LEU A 281 -19.40 -20.57 -10.65
C LEU A 281 -18.40 -19.67 -11.36
N MET A 282 -17.29 -20.21 -11.84
CA MET A 282 -16.24 -19.44 -12.50
C MET A 282 -16.74 -18.77 -13.80
N GLN A 283 -17.55 -19.47 -14.60
CA GLN A 283 -18.15 -18.89 -15.80
C GLN A 283 -19.09 -17.73 -15.47
N LYS A 284 -19.91 -17.86 -14.41
CA LYS A 284 -20.80 -16.80 -13.96
C LYS A 284 -19.99 -15.61 -13.44
N ALA A 285 -18.97 -15.86 -12.62
CA ALA A 285 -18.09 -14.82 -12.07
C ALA A 285 -17.36 -14.04 -13.18
N ILE A 286 -16.81 -14.74 -14.19
CA ILE A 286 -16.17 -14.09 -15.35
C ILE A 286 -17.16 -13.19 -16.09
N LYS A 287 -18.34 -13.73 -16.46
CA LYS A 287 -19.35 -12.97 -17.20
C LYS A 287 -19.81 -11.74 -16.43
N SER A 288 -20.14 -11.89 -15.15
CA SER A 288 -20.61 -10.78 -14.32
C SER A 288 -19.50 -9.73 -14.07
N THR A 289 -18.27 -10.17 -13.82
CA THR A 289 -17.13 -9.26 -13.70
C THR A 289 -16.93 -8.46 -14.99
N PHE A 290 -16.95 -9.12 -16.13
CA PHE A 290 -16.79 -8.46 -17.43
C PHE A 290 -17.92 -7.46 -17.69
N THR A 291 -19.18 -7.82 -17.47
CA THR A 291 -20.31 -6.90 -17.63
C THR A 291 -20.25 -5.74 -16.65
N GLY A 292 -19.82 -5.99 -15.41
CA GLY A 292 -19.57 -4.93 -14.42
C GLY A 292 -18.48 -3.95 -14.87
N LEU A 293 -17.41 -4.45 -15.47
CA LEU A 293 -16.35 -3.62 -16.04
C LEU A 293 -16.85 -2.77 -17.23
N VAL A 294 -17.75 -3.30 -18.07
CA VAL A 294 -18.42 -2.54 -19.14
C VAL A 294 -19.20 -1.36 -18.55
N GLU A 295 -19.97 -1.59 -17.49
CA GLU A 295 -20.72 -0.51 -16.83
C GLU A 295 -19.79 0.49 -16.14
N ALA A 296 -18.76 0.02 -15.43
CA ALA A 296 -17.77 0.87 -14.80
C ALA A 296 -17.02 1.76 -15.81
N ASN A 297 -16.80 1.25 -17.03
CA ASN A 297 -16.14 2.01 -18.10
C ASN A 297 -16.97 3.15 -18.67
N LYS A 298 -18.28 3.19 -18.41
CA LYS A 298 -19.14 4.32 -18.80
C LYS A 298 -18.96 5.55 -17.91
N LEU A 299 -18.38 5.36 -16.73
CA LEU A 299 -18.10 6.46 -15.80
C LEU A 299 -16.91 7.27 -16.32
N GLU A 300 -17.08 8.59 -16.33
CA GLU A 300 -16.04 9.52 -16.75
C GLU A 300 -15.61 10.41 -15.59
N ARG A 301 -14.35 10.85 -15.63
CA ARG A 301 -13.83 11.80 -14.65
C ARG A 301 -14.44 13.18 -14.91
N GLN A 302 -15.02 13.77 -13.87
CA GLN A 302 -15.59 15.11 -13.86
C GLN A 302 -14.87 15.98 -12.84
N GLU A 303 -15.01 17.30 -12.96
CA GLU A 303 -14.42 18.23 -11.99
C GLU A 303 -15.07 18.12 -10.62
N ALA A 304 -14.24 18.14 -9.59
CA ALA A 304 -14.64 18.17 -8.19
C ALA A 304 -13.74 19.12 -7.42
N GLY A 305 -14.30 19.83 -6.44
CA GLY A 305 -13.52 20.70 -5.56
C GLY A 305 -12.56 19.92 -4.68
N LEU A 306 -11.47 20.54 -4.25
CA LEU A 306 -10.47 19.90 -3.36
C LEU A 306 -11.08 19.49 -1.99
N ASP A 307 -12.19 20.06 -1.59
CA ASP A 307 -12.97 19.67 -0.41
C ASP A 307 -13.51 18.23 -0.47
N LYS A 308 -13.56 17.64 -1.67
CA LYS A 308 -13.95 16.24 -1.91
C LYS A 308 -12.79 15.26 -1.85
N LEU A 309 -11.55 15.74 -1.77
CA LEU A 309 -10.37 14.89 -1.72
C LEU A 309 -10.19 14.29 -0.31
N CYS A 310 -10.20 12.97 -0.23
CA CYS A 310 -9.92 12.24 1.00
C CYS A 310 -8.47 11.76 0.98
N ILE A 311 -7.68 12.19 1.96
CA ILE A 311 -6.26 11.87 2.10
C ILE A 311 -6.07 10.97 3.31
N GLY A 312 -5.52 9.79 3.11
CA GLY A 312 -5.03 8.94 4.18
C GLY A 312 -3.60 9.33 4.56
N LEU A 313 -3.35 9.49 5.85
CA LEU A 313 -2.01 9.71 6.38
C LEU A 313 -1.57 8.48 7.14
N GLU A 314 -0.39 7.97 6.81
CA GLU A 314 0.23 6.85 7.50
C GLU A 314 1.59 7.28 8.04
N CYS A 315 1.84 6.98 9.32
CA CYS A 315 3.14 7.18 9.93
C CYS A 315 4.09 6.10 9.41
N GLY A 316 5.03 6.46 8.57
CA GLY A 316 6.02 5.54 8.03
C GLY A 316 6.85 4.94 9.18
N ARG A 317 6.77 3.63 9.37
CA ARG A 317 7.67 2.92 10.27
C ARG A 317 9.06 2.96 9.64
N VAL A 318 9.95 3.79 10.16
CA VAL A 318 11.38 3.64 9.89
C VAL A 318 11.80 2.37 10.65
N SER A 319 11.79 1.22 9.99
CA SER A 319 12.49 0.05 10.51
C SER A 319 13.95 0.43 10.62
N PRO A 320 14.59 0.31 11.78
CA PRO A 320 16.03 0.25 11.81
C PRO A 320 16.42 -1.01 11.03
N SER A 321 17.05 -0.79 9.88
CA SER A 321 17.68 -1.86 9.09
C SER A 321 18.97 -2.27 9.75
#